data_072fc81d2373658401a7da7b422b4289
#
_entry.id   072fc81d2373658401a7da7b422b4289
#
_cell.length_a   1.000
_cell.length_b   1.000
_cell.length_c   1.000
_cell.angle_alpha   90.00
_cell.angle_beta   90.00
_cell.angle_gamma   90.00
#
_symmetry.space_group_name_H-M   'P 1'
#
loop_
_entity.id
_entity.type
_entity.pdbx_description
1 polymer ?
#
loop_
_entity_poly.entity_id
_entity_poly.type
_entity_poly.pdbx_seq_one_letter_code
_entity_poly.pdbx_strand_id
1 'polypeptide(L)'
;MEDKKNLKTGKKKEKVVKKSEDARMMEQLDNKVREMETEFDLNEHLVIDLGNAYTKIGFSGEDLPKEIIPSLYARNKMFDKKNEIGAFDQKMDVFGYEATEPQYETDYDLFHLTCGDHKEKTSKEYLEFLKDALENKMGLSTGEYDVIVNISPIKNEDNIRAYGRLFIEDLGFKGLAMINSSSLSLFATGKTTGVIVQCGEKRTYTVPIYEGFPLYHALNKARVGGRDITDIFKAGIIENQIAIRPGDIHTLRQVKEKTCSVPVDFDYNYYLDENNKDIIKEETKLFKLPDETIVTIPRKSRILASELLFDPTVWDNTKSEFGLIKLIAGSIKKTEMIDKIFKESLVENIVLSGGTSMMEGFPERVKNNLNGYKDEDFDLEYEPIIDAQINRNIGKWIGMSMIGSMSSFDKLFIKKQDYQELGEERIAEVSQIF
;
A
#
# COMPACT_ATOMS: atom_id res chain seq x y z
N MET A 1 -2.73 81.26 20.68
CA MET A 1 -1.81 80.14 21.11
C MET A 1 -2.62 78.95 21.70
N GLU A 2 -3.90 79.03 21.95
CA GLU A 2 -4.73 77.95 22.53
C GLU A 2 -5.26 76.93 21.51
N ASP A 3 -5.47 77.33 20.27
CA ASP A 3 -6.03 76.42 19.28
C ASP A 3 -5.02 75.31 18.79
N LYS A 4 -3.72 75.55 18.95
CA LYS A 4 -2.71 74.51 18.56
C LYS A 4 -2.50 73.41 19.60
N LYS A 5 -2.92 73.59 20.85
CA LYS A 5 -2.81 72.58 21.93
C LYS A 5 -3.96 71.60 21.88
N ASN A 6 -5.15 72.02 21.51
CA ASN A 6 -6.35 71.13 21.42
C ASN A 6 -6.26 70.18 20.22
N LEU A 7 -5.64 70.57 19.10
CA LEU A 7 -5.47 69.68 17.93
C LEU A 7 -4.42 68.56 18.18
N LYS A 8 -3.41 68.83 19.04
CA LYS A 8 -2.38 67.78 19.36
C LYS A 8 -2.89 66.76 20.37
N THR A 9 -3.78 67.12 21.27
CA THR A 9 -4.41 66.20 22.25
C THR A 9 -5.48 65.34 21.64
N GLY A 10 -6.29 65.88 20.67
CA GLY A 10 -7.27 65.11 19.90
C GLY A 10 -6.60 64.00 19.04
N LYS A 11 -5.55 64.37 18.29
CA LYS A 11 -4.80 63.39 17.46
C LYS A 11 -4.07 62.34 18.28
N LYS A 12 -3.66 62.62 19.50
CA LYS A 12 -3.00 61.66 20.41
C LYS A 12 -4.04 60.70 21.02
N LYS A 13 -5.25 61.17 21.34
CA LYS A 13 -6.37 60.32 21.82
C LYS A 13 -6.88 59.40 20.71
N GLU A 14 -7.05 59.92 19.50
CA GLU A 14 -7.46 59.08 18.35
C GLU A 14 -6.47 57.99 18.00
N LYS A 15 -5.13 58.30 18.04
CA LYS A 15 -4.08 57.29 17.80
C LYS A 15 -4.00 56.24 18.92
N VAL A 16 -4.28 56.60 20.18
CA VAL A 16 -4.30 55.66 21.30
C VAL A 16 -5.54 54.77 21.25
N VAL A 17 -6.71 55.33 20.90
CA VAL A 17 -7.95 54.58 20.73
C VAL A 17 -7.83 53.62 19.54
N LYS A 18 -7.31 54.04 18.38
CA LYS A 18 -7.10 53.16 17.23
C LYS A 18 -6.11 52.00 17.56
N LYS A 19 -5.01 52.28 18.26
CA LYS A 19 -4.10 51.20 18.71
C LYS A 19 -4.73 50.25 19.70
N SER A 20 -5.68 50.68 20.52
CA SER A 20 -6.43 49.79 21.42
C SER A 20 -7.51 48.95 20.70
N GLU A 21 -8.11 49.50 19.66
CA GLU A 21 -9.06 48.76 18.79
C GLU A 21 -8.36 47.75 17.93
N ASP A 22 -7.23 48.09 17.30
CA ASP A 22 -6.41 47.15 16.55
C ASP A 22 -5.88 46.00 17.43
N ALA A 23 -5.46 46.31 18.67
CA ALA A 23 -5.01 45.30 19.63
C ALA A 23 -6.16 44.37 20.07
N ARG A 24 -7.37 44.89 20.28
CA ARG A 24 -8.56 44.09 20.60
C ARG A 24 -9.02 43.21 19.41
N MET A 25 -8.87 43.76 18.21
CA MET A 25 -9.21 43.01 16.99
C MET A 25 -8.22 41.88 16.74
N MET A 26 -6.92 42.07 17.02
CA MET A 26 -5.91 41.03 16.97
C MET A 26 -6.13 39.96 18.05
N GLU A 27 -6.48 40.35 19.26
CA GLU A 27 -6.81 39.42 20.35
C GLU A 27 -8.09 38.60 20.06
N GLN A 28 -9.08 39.22 19.41
CA GLN A 28 -10.28 38.52 18.94
C GLN A 28 -9.97 37.58 17.77
N LEU A 29 -9.05 37.95 16.87
CA LEU A 29 -8.57 37.07 15.79
C LEU A 29 -7.80 35.88 16.37
N ASP A 30 -6.87 36.13 17.29
CA ASP A 30 -6.08 35.09 17.96
C ASP A 30 -6.97 34.13 18.76
N ASN A 31 -8.01 34.64 19.45
CA ASN A 31 -8.97 33.80 20.14
C ASN A 31 -9.82 32.97 19.17
N LYS A 32 -10.22 33.56 18.04
CA LYS A 32 -10.98 32.87 17.00
C LYS A 32 -10.14 31.82 16.26
N VAL A 33 -8.84 32.11 16.07
CA VAL A 33 -7.87 31.12 15.55
C VAL A 33 -7.69 30.00 16.55
N ARG A 34 -7.54 30.30 17.85
CA ARG A 34 -7.45 29.27 18.91
C ARG A 34 -8.75 28.48 19.05
N GLU A 35 -9.93 29.10 18.93
CA GLU A 35 -11.22 28.39 18.90
C GLU A 35 -11.32 27.50 17.64
N MET A 36 -10.85 27.97 16.49
CA MET A 36 -10.76 27.14 15.29
C MET A 36 -9.72 26.03 15.41
N GLU A 37 -8.60 26.27 16.08
CA GLU A 37 -7.57 25.24 16.39
C GLU A 37 -8.08 24.21 17.41
N THR A 38 -8.97 24.61 18.35
CA THR A 38 -9.61 23.67 19.29
C THR A 38 -10.81 22.95 18.70
N GLU A 39 -11.46 23.48 17.63
CA GLU A 39 -12.46 22.76 16.83
C GLU A 39 -11.83 21.79 15.82
N PHE A 40 -10.55 21.99 15.49
CA PHE A 40 -9.68 20.99 14.87
C PHE A 40 -8.96 20.19 15.98
N ASP A 41 -9.69 19.63 16.92
CA ASP A 41 -9.29 18.42 17.60
C ASP A 41 -9.32 17.33 16.50
N LEU A 42 -8.22 17.26 15.75
CA LEU A 42 -7.95 16.16 14.84
C LEU A 42 -7.96 14.93 15.74
N ASN A 43 -9.08 14.22 15.76
CA ASN A 43 -9.12 12.89 16.34
C ASN A 43 -8.09 12.08 15.54
N GLU A 44 -6.87 12.01 16.08
CA GLU A 44 -5.78 11.27 15.45
C GLU A 44 -6.11 9.79 15.54
N HIS A 45 -6.61 9.23 14.45
CA HIS A 45 -6.83 7.79 14.34
C HIS A 45 -5.55 7.13 13.86
N LEU A 46 -5.25 5.97 14.40
CA LEU A 46 -4.14 5.18 13.90
C LEU A 46 -4.53 4.52 12.56
N VAL A 47 -3.67 4.65 11.56
CA VAL A 47 -3.89 4.12 10.21
C VAL A 47 -2.88 3.02 9.92
N ILE A 48 -3.36 1.81 9.62
CA ILE A 48 -2.51 0.65 9.36
C ILE A 48 -2.86 0.02 8.00
N ASP A 49 -1.97 0.16 7.00
CA ASP A 49 -2.05 -0.61 5.75
C ASP A 49 -1.35 -1.96 5.90
N LEU A 50 -2.13 -3.02 5.98
CA LEU A 50 -1.68 -4.39 6.13
C LEU A 50 -1.22 -4.97 4.79
N GLY A 51 -0.03 -4.57 4.33
CA GLY A 51 0.55 -5.07 3.09
C GLY A 51 1.31 -6.38 3.26
N ASN A 52 1.29 -7.24 2.23
CA ASN A 52 2.03 -8.53 2.27
C ASN A 52 3.55 -8.40 2.10
N ALA A 53 4.05 -7.26 1.59
CA ALA A 53 5.47 -6.95 1.52
C ALA A 53 5.90 -6.04 2.66
N TYR A 54 5.12 -4.98 2.89
CA TYR A 54 5.37 -3.96 3.90
C TYR A 54 4.06 -3.57 4.59
N THR A 55 4.08 -3.50 5.90
CA THR A 55 3.04 -2.87 6.72
C THR A 55 3.39 -1.41 6.92
N LYS A 56 2.42 -0.51 6.76
CA LYS A 56 2.61 0.94 6.90
C LYS A 56 1.73 1.45 8.02
N ILE A 57 2.31 2.21 8.94
CA ILE A 57 1.65 2.68 10.16
C ILE A 57 1.87 4.18 10.30
N GLY A 58 0.86 4.92 10.68
CA GLY A 58 0.90 6.37 10.94
C GLY A 58 -0.46 6.88 11.38
N PHE A 59 -0.69 8.18 11.32
CA PHE A 59 -1.91 8.79 11.82
C PHE A 59 -2.74 9.42 10.69
N SER A 60 -4.04 9.51 10.91
CA SER A 60 -4.94 10.19 9.97
C SER A 60 -4.61 11.67 9.84
N GLY A 61 -4.74 12.21 8.62
CA GLY A 61 -4.37 13.60 8.31
C GLY A 61 -2.91 13.82 7.96
N GLU A 62 -2.04 12.81 8.13
CA GLU A 62 -0.64 12.90 7.71
C GLU A 62 -0.47 12.51 6.23
N ASP A 63 0.53 13.13 5.57
CA ASP A 63 0.84 12.87 4.15
C ASP A 63 1.60 11.55 3.93
N LEU A 64 2.34 11.09 4.92
CA LEU A 64 3.20 9.91 4.85
C LEU A 64 3.05 9.05 6.11
N PRO A 65 3.16 7.71 6.00
CA PRO A 65 3.22 6.84 7.17
C PRO A 65 4.46 7.14 8.02
N LYS A 66 4.34 7.03 9.33
CA LYS A 66 5.48 7.16 10.27
C LYS A 66 6.44 5.99 10.13
N GLU A 67 5.89 4.79 9.94
CA GLU A 67 6.66 3.56 9.82
C GLU A 67 6.23 2.76 8.59
N ILE A 68 7.23 2.23 7.87
CA ILE A 68 7.07 1.27 6.77
C ILE A 68 7.93 0.06 7.11
N ILE A 69 7.33 -1.00 7.59
CA ILE A 69 8.02 -2.16 8.16
C ILE A 69 7.85 -3.38 7.24
N PRO A 70 8.92 -4.11 6.88
CA PRO A 70 8.79 -5.36 6.14
C PRO A 70 7.88 -6.35 6.89
N SER A 71 6.89 -6.90 6.21
CA SER A 71 5.97 -7.89 6.78
C SER A 71 6.65 -9.27 6.81
N LEU A 72 7.68 -9.37 7.63
CA LEU A 72 8.56 -10.54 7.77
C LEU A 72 8.81 -10.84 9.25
N TYR A 73 9.11 -12.10 9.53
CA TYR A 73 9.72 -12.50 10.80
C TYR A 73 10.81 -13.56 10.58
N ALA A 74 11.78 -13.59 11.44
CA ALA A 74 12.82 -14.62 11.48
C ALA A 74 12.65 -15.46 12.74
N ARG A 75 12.62 -16.78 12.58
CA ARG A 75 12.48 -17.76 13.67
C ARG A 75 13.77 -18.50 13.90
N ASN A 76 14.18 -18.57 15.15
CA ASN A 76 15.39 -19.30 15.55
C ASN A 76 15.22 -20.81 15.26
N LYS A 77 16.18 -21.39 14.49
CA LYS A 77 16.18 -22.80 14.08
C LYS A 77 16.30 -23.77 15.26
N MET A 78 16.93 -23.33 16.36
CA MET A 78 17.13 -24.14 17.54
C MET A 78 15.89 -24.21 18.46
N PHE A 79 14.89 -23.35 18.19
CA PHE A 79 13.61 -23.38 18.91
C PHE A 79 12.72 -24.49 18.34
N ASP A 80 13.03 -25.74 18.65
CA ASP A 80 12.09 -26.83 18.40
C ASP A 80 10.96 -26.78 19.44
N LYS A 81 9.71 -26.83 18.95
CA LYS A 81 8.47 -26.76 19.76
C LYS A 81 8.36 -27.79 20.89
N LYS A 82 9.33 -28.68 21.02
CA LYS A 82 9.38 -29.74 22.03
C LYS A 82 10.34 -29.49 23.21
N ASN A 83 11.24 -28.55 23.08
CA ASN A 83 12.23 -28.28 24.12
C ASN A 83 12.26 -26.80 24.45
N GLU A 84 11.64 -26.41 25.56
CA GLU A 84 11.71 -25.04 26.12
C GLU A 84 13.12 -24.67 26.66
N ILE A 85 14.16 -25.36 26.22
CA ILE A 85 15.54 -25.14 26.64
C ILE A 85 16.27 -24.43 25.50
N GLY A 86 15.95 -23.15 25.31
CA GLY A 86 16.75 -22.22 24.49
C GLY A 86 17.84 -21.57 25.35
N ALA A 87 18.97 -21.24 24.76
CA ALA A 87 19.99 -20.43 25.41
C ALA A 87 19.38 -19.12 25.89
N PHE A 88 19.66 -18.76 27.14
CA PHE A 88 18.99 -17.76 27.98
C PHE A 88 18.88 -16.32 27.42
N ASP A 89 19.42 -16.03 26.19
CA ASP A 89 19.52 -14.69 25.63
C ASP A 89 19.04 -14.55 24.17
N GLN A 90 18.50 -15.60 23.55
CA GLN A 90 18.07 -15.53 22.15
C GLN A 90 16.55 -15.39 22.03
N LYS A 91 16.08 -14.35 21.36
CA LYS A 91 14.66 -14.19 21.02
C LYS A 91 14.19 -15.35 20.13
N MET A 92 13.00 -15.87 20.39
CA MET A 92 12.39 -16.93 19.58
C MET A 92 12.12 -16.44 18.16
N ASP A 93 11.44 -15.32 18.05
CA ASP A 93 11.09 -14.66 16.80
C ASP A 93 11.54 -13.20 16.85
N VAL A 94 12.01 -12.66 15.71
CA VAL A 94 12.32 -11.25 15.49
C VAL A 94 11.56 -10.75 14.27
N PHE A 95 11.20 -9.48 14.24
CA PHE A 95 10.22 -8.95 13.29
C PHE A 95 10.75 -7.76 12.47
N GLY A 96 10.19 -7.61 11.26
CA GLY A 96 10.43 -6.47 10.41
C GLY A 96 11.88 -6.32 9.97
N TYR A 97 12.46 -5.12 10.09
CA TYR A 97 13.84 -4.86 9.70
C TYR A 97 14.86 -5.62 10.54
N GLU A 98 14.61 -5.81 11.84
CA GLU A 98 15.49 -6.58 12.70
C GLU A 98 15.64 -8.02 12.18
N ALA A 99 14.58 -8.62 11.66
CA ALA A 99 14.61 -9.96 11.06
C ALA A 99 15.50 -10.06 9.82
N THR A 100 15.87 -8.94 9.21
CA THR A 100 16.70 -8.89 7.99
C THR A 100 18.17 -8.57 8.27
N GLU A 101 18.54 -8.40 9.53
CA GLU A 101 19.92 -8.12 9.91
C GLU A 101 20.82 -9.35 9.75
N PRO A 102 22.09 -9.19 9.30
CA PRO A 102 23.01 -10.30 9.05
C PRO A 102 23.24 -11.24 10.23
N GLN A 103 23.12 -10.73 11.46
CA GLN A 103 23.30 -11.52 12.69
C GLN A 103 22.29 -12.66 12.85
N TYR A 104 21.10 -12.54 12.20
CA TYR A 104 20.06 -13.57 12.24
C TYR A 104 20.11 -14.56 11.07
N GLU A 105 20.97 -14.34 10.06
CA GLU A 105 20.99 -15.16 8.84
C GLU A 105 21.38 -16.61 9.06
N THR A 106 22.27 -16.91 10.03
CA THR A 106 22.80 -18.27 10.24
C THR A 106 21.88 -19.11 11.10
N ASP A 107 21.33 -18.54 12.15
CA ASP A 107 20.62 -19.26 13.21
C ASP A 107 19.10 -19.15 13.10
N TYR A 108 18.59 -18.34 12.17
CA TYR A 108 17.18 -18.09 11.95
C TYR A 108 16.75 -18.42 10.53
N ASP A 109 15.50 -18.84 10.39
CA ASP A 109 14.81 -18.95 9.10
C ASP A 109 13.86 -17.77 8.91
N LEU A 110 13.87 -17.15 7.73
CA LEU A 110 13.07 -15.98 7.41
C LEU A 110 11.73 -16.38 6.79
N PHE A 111 10.64 -15.82 7.31
CA PHE A 111 9.28 -16.09 6.88
C PHE A 111 8.51 -14.81 6.53
N HIS A 112 7.57 -14.92 5.61
CA HIS A 112 6.61 -13.85 5.33
C HIS A 112 5.43 -13.90 6.29
N LEU A 113 5.08 -12.75 6.84
CA LEU A 113 3.79 -12.57 7.48
C LEU A 113 2.70 -12.49 6.42
N THR A 114 1.64 -13.26 6.61
CA THR A 114 0.53 -13.29 5.67
C THR A 114 -0.72 -12.79 6.34
N CYS A 115 -1.24 -11.66 5.87
CA CYS A 115 -2.52 -11.16 6.29
C CYS A 115 -3.60 -11.53 5.27
N GLY A 116 -4.71 -12.08 5.71
CA GLY A 116 -5.94 -12.14 4.93
C GLY A 116 -6.04 -13.21 3.85
N ASP A 117 -5.24 -14.25 3.83
CA ASP A 117 -5.39 -15.38 2.92
C ASP A 117 -5.49 -16.70 3.67
N HIS A 118 -6.68 -17.27 3.62
CA HIS A 118 -7.05 -18.64 4.01
C HIS A 118 -7.16 -18.97 5.49
N LYS A 119 -8.34 -19.50 5.84
CA LYS A 119 -8.73 -20.48 6.91
C LYS A 119 -7.91 -20.51 8.21
N GLU A 120 -6.79 -19.82 8.28
CA GLU A 120 -5.97 -19.74 9.46
C GLU A 120 -6.28 -18.43 10.18
N LYS A 121 -6.64 -18.58 11.44
CA LYS A 121 -6.64 -17.56 12.48
C LYS A 121 -5.47 -16.63 12.23
N THR A 122 -5.66 -15.33 12.43
CA THR A 122 -4.57 -14.35 12.49
C THR A 122 -3.43 -15.00 13.24
N SER A 123 -2.32 -15.24 12.57
CA SER A 123 -1.26 -16.03 13.19
C SER A 123 -0.75 -15.30 14.43
N LYS A 124 -0.37 -16.04 15.44
CA LYS A 124 0.26 -15.50 16.64
C LYS A 124 1.42 -14.56 16.28
N GLU A 125 2.18 -14.94 15.26
CA GLU A 125 3.30 -14.16 14.73
C GLU A 125 2.86 -12.79 14.19
N TYR A 126 1.67 -12.69 13.61
CA TYR A 126 1.15 -11.41 13.12
C TYR A 126 0.74 -10.46 14.25
N LEU A 127 0.13 -11.02 15.30
CA LEU A 127 -0.18 -10.27 16.52
C LEU A 127 1.09 -9.76 17.20
N GLU A 128 2.09 -10.61 17.36
CA GLU A 128 3.37 -10.24 17.97
C GLU A 128 4.13 -9.20 17.14
N PHE A 129 4.11 -9.33 15.82
CA PHE A 129 4.65 -8.33 14.90
C PHE A 129 4.00 -6.96 15.08
N LEU A 130 2.66 -6.89 15.16
CA LEU A 130 1.96 -5.63 15.35
C LEU A 130 2.23 -5.04 16.75
N LYS A 131 2.27 -5.87 17.80
CA LYS A 131 2.66 -5.43 19.15
C LYS A 131 4.06 -4.86 19.16
N ASP A 132 5.02 -5.54 18.55
CA ASP A 132 6.41 -5.04 18.44
C ASP A 132 6.45 -3.68 17.70
N ALA A 133 5.74 -3.56 16.58
CA ALA A 133 5.70 -2.33 15.80
C ALA A 133 5.05 -1.16 16.56
N LEU A 134 3.93 -1.41 17.24
CA LEU A 134 3.14 -0.36 17.89
C LEU A 134 3.71 0.01 19.26
N GLU A 135 3.97 -0.98 20.11
CA GLU A 135 4.37 -0.74 21.49
C GLU A 135 5.88 -0.49 21.61
N ASN A 136 6.72 -1.34 20.99
CA ASN A 136 8.17 -1.25 21.17
C ASN A 136 8.82 -0.19 20.25
N LYS A 137 8.41 -0.10 18.97
CA LYS A 137 9.03 0.83 18.02
C LYS A 137 8.40 2.20 18.06
N MET A 138 7.06 2.27 18.10
CA MET A 138 6.36 3.56 18.11
C MET A 138 6.01 4.05 19.51
N GLY A 139 6.10 3.23 20.54
CA GLY A 139 5.79 3.60 21.94
C GLY A 139 4.31 3.90 22.19
N LEU A 140 3.40 3.31 21.38
CA LEU A 140 1.98 3.60 21.43
C LEU A 140 1.24 2.66 22.38
N SER A 141 0.30 3.21 23.16
CA SER A 141 -0.69 2.44 23.92
C SER A 141 -1.94 2.26 23.06
N THR A 142 -2.14 1.07 22.50
CA THR A 142 -3.23 0.79 21.55
C THR A 142 -4.62 1.12 22.09
N GLY A 143 -4.84 0.96 23.40
CA GLY A 143 -6.08 1.29 24.09
C GLY A 143 -6.44 2.78 24.11
N GLU A 144 -5.57 3.67 23.63
CA GLU A 144 -5.83 5.11 23.53
C GLU A 144 -6.33 5.56 22.17
N TYR A 145 -6.30 4.68 21.15
CA TYR A 145 -6.60 5.02 19.77
C TYR A 145 -7.77 4.20 19.19
N ASP A 146 -8.45 4.80 18.24
CA ASP A 146 -9.24 4.10 17.24
C ASP A 146 -8.32 3.74 16.06
N VAL A 147 -8.54 2.61 15.39
CA VAL A 147 -7.70 2.14 14.28
C VAL A 147 -8.47 2.00 12.98
N ILE A 148 -7.86 2.47 11.89
CA ILE A 148 -8.34 2.32 10.53
C ILE A 148 -7.46 1.30 9.82
N VAL A 149 -8.06 0.28 9.21
CA VAL A 149 -7.34 -0.76 8.48
C VAL A 149 -7.96 -0.98 7.11
N ASN A 150 -7.12 -1.37 6.14
CA ASN A 150 -7.60 -1.75 4.83
C ASN A 150 -8.00 -3.23 4.79
N ILE A 151 -9.07 -3.52 4.05
CA ILE A 151 -9.48 -4.88 3.71
C ILE A 151 -9.39 -5.13 2.19
N SER A 152 -9.22 -6.40 1.82
CA SER A 152 -9.20 -6.80 0.41
C SER A 152 -10.57 -6.60 -0.24
N PRO A 153 -10.64 -6.15 -1.52
CA PRO A 153 -11.90 -6.10 -2.26
C PRO A 153 -12.46 -7.51 -2.54
N ILE A 154 -11.65 -8.53 -2.37
CA ILE A 154 -12.07 -9.92 -2.47
C ILE A 154 -12.64 -10.31 -1.12
N LYS A 155 -13.98 -10.34 -1.04
CA LYS A 155 -14.69 -10.60 0.20
C LYS A 155 -14.29 -11.94 0.81
N ASN A 156 -13.99 -11.89 2.11
CA ASN A 156 -13.82 -13.06 2.96
C ASN A 156 -14.26 -12.66 4.39
N GLU A 157 -15.43 -13.13 4.79
CA GLU A 157 -16.01 -12.83 6.10
C GLU A 157 -15.15 -13.34 7.26
N ASP A 158 -14.50 -14.50 7.09
CA ASP A 158 -13.61 -15.03 8.13
C ASP A 158 -12.44 -14.11 8.42
N ASN A 159 -11.90 -13.43 7.37
CA ASN A 159 -10.86 -12.44 7.56
C ASN A 159 -11.37 -11.19 8.27
N ILE A 160 -12.60 -10.78 8.00
CA ILE A 160 -13.21 -9.61 8.65
C ILE A 160 -13.39 -9.91 10.16
N ARG A 161 -13.90 -11.09 10.49
CA ARG A 161 -14.03 -11.55 11.89
C ARG A 161 -12.66 -11.65 12.56
N ALA A 162 -11.65 -12.19 11.85
CA ALA A 162 -10.29 -12.28 12.36
C ALA A 162 -9.68 -10.91 12.68
N TYR A 163 -9.98 -9.88 11.87
CA TYR A 163 -9.56 -8.51 12.15
C TYR A 163 -10.25 -7.94 13.39
N GLY A 164 -11.55 -8.21 13.56
CA GLY A 164 -12.25 -7.81 14.78
C GLY A 164 -11.56 -8.35 16.03
N ARG A 165 -11.27 -9.65 16.06
CA ARG A 165 -10.52 -10.27 17.16
C ARG A 165 -9.15 -9.64 17.34
N LEU A 166 -8.36 -9.55 16.28
CA LEU A 166 -7.00 -9.03 16.33
C LEU A 166 -6.94 -7.60 16.90
N PHE A 167 -7.76 -6.69 16.37
CA PHE A 167 -7.66 -5.28 16.71
C PHE A 167 -8.41 -4.91 17.98
N ILE A 168 -9.61 -5.48 18.21
CA ILE A 168 -10.42 -5.14 19.37
C ILE A 168 -10.07 -5.99 20.61
N GLU A 169 -9.95 -7.33 20.44
CA GLU A 169 -9.71 -8.23 21.58
C GLU A 169 -8.22 -8.32 21.93
N ASP A 170 -7.38 -8.68 20.95
CA ASP A 170 -5.98 -9.02 21.20
C ASP A 170 -5.08 -7.78 21.35
N LEU A 171 -5.27 -6.74 20.51
CA LEU A 171 -4.53 -5.48 20.56
C LEU A 171 -5.21 -4.41 21.44
N GLY A 172 -6.50 -4.54 21.71
CA GLY A 172 -7.22 -3.71 22.68
C GLY A 172 -7.58 -2.30 22.22
N PHE A 173 -7.65 -2.01 20.92
CA PHE A 173 -8.05 -0.71 20.40
C PHE A 173 -9.45 -0.29 20.86
N LYS A 174 -9.71 1.03 20.95
CA LYS A 174 -11.02 1.60 21.34
C LYS A 174 -12.11 1.32 20.30
N GLY A 175 -11.73 1.35 19.03
CA GLY A 175 -12.63 1.12 17.90
C GLY A 175 -11.86 0.71 16.66
N LEU A 176 -12.55 0.09 15.72
CA LEU A 176 -12.02 -0.43 14.47
C LEU A 176 -12.89 0.05 13.30
N ALA A 177 -12.25 0.65 12.29
CA ALA A 177 -12.85 0.91 10.98
C ALA A 177 -12.11 0.11 9.91
N MET A 178 -12.86 -0.56 9.04
CA MET A 178 -12.33 -1.36 7.94
C MET A 178 -12.78 -0.80 6.60
N ILE A 179 -11.84 -0.46 5.73
CA ILE A 179 -12.12 0.19 4.45
C ILE A 179 -11.60 -0.65 3.28
N ASN A 180 -12.38 -0.68 2.20
CA ASN A 180 -11.99 -1.38 0.98
C ASN A 180 -10.74 -0.77 0.32
N SER A 181 -9.71 -1.58 0.12
CA SER A 181 -8.41 -1.12 -0.39
C SER A 181 -8.45 -0.57 -1.82
N SER A 182 -9.44 -0.92 -2.64
CA SER A 182 -9.53 -0.39 -4.01
C SER A 182 -10.02 1.06 -4.03
N SER A 183 -11.08 1.38 -3.29
CA SER A 183 -11.58 2.76 -3.18
C SER A 183 -10.53 3.71 -2.58
N LEU A 184 -9.76 3.23 -1.60
CA LEU A 184 -8.69 3.99 -0.97
C LEU A 184 -7.64 4.49 -1.96
N SER A 185 -7.17 3.60 -2.84
CA SER A 185 -6.17 3.97 -3.85
C SER A 185 -6.69 4.99 -4.86
N LEU A 186 -7.99 4.97 -5.15
CA LEU A 186 -8.62 5.95 -6.04
C LEU A 186 -8.75 7.31 -5.34
N PHE A 187 -9.23 7.32 -4.09
CA PHE A 187 -9.37 8.54 -3.30
C PHE A 187 -8.04 9.27 -3.10
N ALA A 188 -6.94 8.52 -2.95
CA ALA A 188 -5.61 9.12 -2.88
C ALA A 188 -5.22 9.93 -4.14
N THR A 189 -5.89 9.73 -5.27
CA THR A 189 -5.70 10.51 -6.51
C THR A 189 -6.71 11.67 -6.66
N GLY A 190 -7.60 11.87 -5.69
CA GLY A 190 -8.68 12.85 -5.75
C GLY A 190 -9.83 12.47 -6.69
N LYS A 191 -9.89 11.21 -7.12
CA LYS A 191 -10.91 10.70 -8.04
C LYS A 191 -11.93 9.82 -7.31
N THR A 192 -13.15 9.80 -7.83
CA THR A 192 -14.24 8.93 -7.34
C THR A 192 -14.67 7.90 -8.38
N THR A 193 -14.30 8.09 -9.65
CA THR A 193 -14.62 7.17 -10.76
C THR A 193 -13.36 6.83 -11.54
N GLY A 194 -13.16 5.54 -11.86
CA GLY A 194 -12.01 5.04 -12.62
C GLY A 194 -11.80 3.54 -12.46
N VAL A 195 -10.73 3.02 -13.04
CA VAL A 195 -10.31 1.63 -12.89
C VAL A 195 -9.06 1.57 -12.03
N ILE A 196 -9.15 0.94 -10.87
CA ILE A 196 -7.98 0.64 -10.06
C ILE A 196 -7.28 -0.61 -10.59
N VAL A 197 -5.97 -0.46 -10.84
CA VAL A 197 -5.06 -1.54 -11.20
C VAL A 197 -4.09 -1.73 -10.06
N GLN A 198 -4.38 -2.69 -9.19
CA GLN A 198 -3.59 -2.98 -8.01
C GLN A 198 -2.61 -4.11 -8.28
N CYS A 199 -1.31 -3.79 -8.31
CA CYS A 199 -0.22 -4.75 -8.43
C CYS A 199 0.50 -4.90 -7.09
N GLY A 200 0.08 -5.90 -6.31
CA GLY A 200 0.60 -6.18 -4.97
C GLY A 200 1.70 -7.25 -4.95
N GLU A 201 2.08 -7.67 -3.74
CA GLU A 201 3.09 -8.71 -3.51
C GLU A 201 2.57 -10.12 -3.90
N LYS A 202 1.31 -10.45 -3.55
CA LYS A 202 0.74 -11.78 -3.77
C LYS A 202 -0.20 -11.87 -4.97
N ARG A 203 -0.81 -10.76 -5.36
CA ARG A 203 -1.90 -10.73 -6.33
C ARG A 203 -1.92 -9.43 -7.11
N THR A 204 -2.44 -9.55 -8.31
CA THR A 204 -2.86 -8.43 -9.16
C THR A 204 -4.36 -8.49 -9.32
N TYR A 205 -5.05 -7.36 -9.19
CA TYR A 205 -6.47 -7.25 -9.50
C TYR A 205 -6.82 -5.90 -10.11
N THR A 206 -7.92 -5.88 -10.85
CA THR A 206 -8.49 -4.69 -11.45
C THR A 206 -9.94 -4.55 -11.04
N VAL A 207 -10.33 -3.34 -10.62
CA VAL A 207 -11.69 -3.05 -10.14
C VAL A 207 -12.14 -1.72 -10.73
N PRO A 208 -13.20 -1.68 -11.53
CA PRO A 208 -13.88 -0.43 -11.86
C PRO A 208 -14.61 0.11 -10.63
N ILE A 209 -14.53 1.42 -10.44
CA ILE A 209 -15.19 2.14 -9.35
C ILE A 209 -16.01 3.26 -9.95
N TYR A 210 -17.24 3.41 -9.47
CA TYR A 210 -18.16 4.46 -9.88
C TYR A 210 -18.64 5.24 -8.68
N GLU A 211 -18.39 6.56 -8.67
CA GLU A 211 -18.75 7.46 -7.56
C GLU A 211 -18.34 6.94 -6.17
N GLY A 212 -17.14 6.32 -6.09
CA GLY A 212 -16.60 5.73 -4.87
C GLY A 212 -17.01 4.27 -4.62
N PHE A 213 -17.98 3.72 -5.37
CA PHE A 213 -18.47 2.35 -5.18
C PHE A 213 -17.79 1.36 -6.11
N PRO A 214 -17.10 0.34 -5.56
CA PRO A 214 -16.48 -0.71 -6.36
C PRO A 214 -17.52 -1.61 -7.06
N LEU A 215 -17.33 -1.82 -8.36
CA LEU A 215 -18.17 -2.71 -9.15
C LEU A 215 -17.65 -4.15 -9.07
N TYR A 216 -17.96 -4.86 -8.01
CA TYR A 216 -17.43 -6.19 -7.71
C TYR A 216 -17.70 -7.24 -8.79
N HIS A 217 -18.81 -7.13 -9.54
CA HIS A 217 -19.12 -8.03 -10.66
C HIS A 217 -18.11 -7.88 -11.80
N ALA A 218 -17.47 -6.72 -11.91
CA ALA A 218 -16.45 -6.41 -12.91
C ALA A 218 -15.01 -6.59 -12.39
N LEU A 219 -14.83 -7.01 -11.13
CA LEU A 219 -13.52 -7.32 -10.59
C LEU A 219 -12.88 -8.48 -11.35
N ASN A 220 -11.64 -8.27 -11.81
CA ASN A 220 -10.76 -9.30 -12.34
C ASN A 220 -9.53 -9.45 -11.45
N LYS A 221 -9.00 -10.66 -11.34
CA LYS A 221 -7.84 -10.95 -10.50
C LYS A 221 -6.96 -12.03 -11.10
N ALA A 222 -5.65 -11.93 -10.83
CA ALA A 222 -4.66 -12.97 -11.07
C ALA A 222 -3.88 -13.28 -9.80
N ARG A 223 -3.44 -14.52 -9.64
CA ARG A 223 -2.57 -14.95 -8.54
C ARG A 223 -1.09 -14.72 -8.85
N VAL A 224 -0.81 -13.63 -9.54
CA VAL A 224 0.52 -13.17 -9.92
C VAL A 224 0.79 -11.84 -9.24
N GLY A 225 1.94 -11.72 -8.58
CA GLY A 225 2.34 -10.51 -7.88
C GLY A 225 3.85 -10.36 -7.75
N GLY A 226 4.28 -9.43 -6.92
CA GLY A 226 5.69 -9.13 -6.71
C GLY A 226 6.51 -10.30 -6.18
N ARG A 227 5.88 -11.24 -5.45
CA ARG A 227 6.54 -12.46 -4.95
C ARG A 227 6.92 -13.39 -6.10
N ASP A 228 5.99 -13.64 -7.02
CA ASP A 228 6.23 -14.49 -8.17
C ASP A 228 7.35 -13.91 -9.05
N ILE A 229 7.38 -12.58 -9.21
CA ILE A 229 8.48 -11.87 -9.88
C ILE A 229 9.80 -12.10 -9.12
N THR A 230 9.80 -12.06 -7.79
CA THR A 230 11.01 -12.31 -6.97
C THR A 230 11.50 -13.74 -7.16
N ASP A 231 10.59 -14.73 -7.25
CA ASP A 231 10.96 -16.13 -7.45
C ASP A 231 11.60 -16.36 -8.83
N ILE A 232 11.09 -15.72 -9.88
CA ILE A 232 11.70 -15.76 -11.21
C ILE A 232 13.03 -15.02 -11.23
N PHE A 233 13.10 -13.84 -10.63
CA PHE A 233 14.33 -13.08 -10.50
C PHE A 233 15.41 -13.90 -9.77
N LYS A 234 15.05 -14.59 -8.68
CA LYS A 234 15.91 -15.52 -7.94
C LYS A 234 16.43 -16.64 -8.83
N ALA A 235 15.60 -17.23 -9.69
CA ALA A 235 16.06 -18.24 -10.63
C ALA A 235 17.15 -17.70 -11.57
N GLY A 236 16.95 -16.48 -12.11
CA GLY A 236 17.96 -15.80 -12.92
C GLY A 236 19.25 -15.46 -12.15
N ILE A 237 19.16 -15.13 -10.87
CA ILE A 237 20.32 -14.89 -10.00
C ILE A 237 21.13 -16.18 -9.81
N ILE A 238 20.46 -17.31 -9.58
CA ILE A 238 21.11 -18.63 -9.42
C ILE A 238 21.77 -19.06 -10.73
N GLU A 239 21.05 -18.95 -11.86
CA GLU A 239 21.55 -19.32 -13.19
C GLU A 239 22.84 -18.57 -13.54
N ASN A 240 22.92 -17.29 -13.22
CA ASN A 240 24.10 -16.46 -13.48
C ASN A 240 25.14 -16.50 -12.34
N GLN A 241 24.97 -17.36 -11.35
CA GLN A 241 25.90 -17.54 -10.21
C GLN A 241 26.25 -16.23 -9.49
N ILE A 242 25.25 -15.35 -9.36
CA ILE A 242 25.43 -14.06 -8.68
C ILE A 242 25.47 -14.30 -7.17
N ALA A 243 26.41 -13.64 -6.50
CA ALA A 243 26.67 -13.83 -5.08
C ALA A 243 25.58 -13.19 -4.17
N ILE A 244 24.35 -13.59 -4.36
CA ILE A 244 23.22 -13.29 -3.46
C ILE A 244 22.69 -14.60 -2.91
N ARG A 245 22.54 -14.69 -1.59
CA ARG A 245 22.01 -15.91 -0.97
C ARG A 245 20.56 -16.14 -1.38
N PRO A 246 20.23 -17.30 -1.97
CA PRO A 246 18.86 -17.57 -2.41
C PRO A 246 17.81 -17.61 -1.28
N GLY A 247 18.23 -17.77 -0.03
CA GLY A 247 17.39 -17.74 1.16
C GLY A 247 17.09 -16.34 1.67
N ASP A 248 17.88 -15.34 1.29
CA ASP A 248 17.68 -13.95 1.68
C ASP A 248 16.63 -13.29 0.78
N ILE A 249 15.38 -13.59 1.09
CA ILE A 249 14.20 -13.09 0.35
C ILE A 249 14.12 -11.58 0.39
N HIS A 250 14.54 -10.95 1.49
CA HIS A 250 14.48 -9.50 1.65
C HIS A 250 15.47 -8.80 0.72
N THR A 251 16.73 -9.22 0.71
CA THR A 251 17.76 -8.69 -0.20
C THR A 251 17.36 -8.93 -1.66
N LEU A 252 16.90 -10.13 -2.02
CA LEU A 252 16.40 -10.41 -3.37
C LEU A 252 15.27 -9.46 -3.78
N ARG A 253 14.33 -9.17 -2.86
CA ARG A 253 13.27 -8.19 -3.09
C ARG A 253 13.83 -6.78 -3.31
N GLN A 254 14.75 -6.32 -2.46
CA GLN A 254 15.38 -5.00 -2.61
C GLN A 254 16.14 -4.86 -3.93
N VAL A 255 16.90 -5.89 -4.32
CA VAL A 255 17.59 -5.89 -5.61
C VAL A 255 16.61 -5.82 -6.76
N LYS A 256 15.55 -6.64 -6.74
CA LYS A 256 14.46 -6.61 -7.72
C LYS A 256 13.83 -5.20 -7.82
N GLU A 257 13.41 -4.63 -6.70
CA GLU A 257 12.73 -3.33 -6.65
C GLU A 257 13.58 -2.18 -7.20
N LYS A 258 14.91 -2.25 -7.03
CA LYS A 258 15.85 -1.23 -7.51
C LYS A 258 16.41 -1.48 -8.90
N THR A 259 16.34 -2.71 -9.40
CA THR A 259 17.02 -3.05 -10.66
C THR A 259 16.09 -3.53 -11.77
N CYS A 260 14.96 -4.18 -11.45
CA CYS A 260 14.01 -4.62 -12.48
C CYS A 260 13.31 -3.46 -13.17
N SER A 261 13.04 -3.62 -14.45
CA SER A 261 12.34 -2.66 -15.29
C SER A 261 11.43 -3.39 -16.28
N VAL A 262 10.44 -2.69 -16.79
CA VAL A 262 9.50 -3.18 -17.78
C VAL A 262 9.80 -2.49 -19.10
N PRO A 263 10.19 -3.21 -20.15
CA PRO A 263 10.38 -2.60 -21.48
C PRO A 263 9.02 -2.16 -22.04
N VAL A 264 8.99 -1.00 -22.68
CA VAL A 264 7.75 -0.46 -23.28
C VAL A 264 7.24 -1.37 -24.39
N ASP A 265 8.15 -1.87 -25.22
CA ASP A 265 7.90 -2.89 -26.23
C ASP A 265 8.72 -4.14 -25.89
N PHE A 266 8.07 -5.26 -25.74
CA PHE A 266 8.73 -6.51 -25.43
C PHE A 266 8.68 -7.45 -26.62
N ASP A 267 9.85 -7.77 -27.17
CA ASP A 267 10.04 -8.84 -28.15
C ASP A 267 10.79 -10.00 -27.47
N TYR A 268 10.09 -11.12 -27.32
CA TYR A 268 10.61 -12.33 -26.68
C TYR A 268 11.89 -12.82 -27.37
N ASN A 269 11.92 -12.87 -28.70
CA ASN A 269 13.09 -13.33 -29.47
C ASN A 269 14.28 -12.39 -29.31
N TYR A 270 14.03 -11.08 -29.31
CA TYR A 270 15.08 -10.08 -29.11
C TYR A 270 15.75 -10.19 -27.74
N TYR A 271 14.97 -10.35 -26.67
CA TYR A 271 15.50 -10.41 -25.30
C TYR A 271 16.07 -11.76 -24.89
N LEU A 272 15.71 -12.85 -25.56
CA LEU A 272 16.22 -14.20 -25.31
C LEU A 272 17.38 -14.60 -26.22
N ASP A 273 17.65 -13.87 -27.29
CA ASP A 273 18.77 -14.18 -28.17
C ASP A 273 20.11 -13.89 -27.46
N GLU A 274 20.76 -14.95 -27.03
CA GLU A 274 22.07 -14.89 -26.37
C GLU A 274 23.17 -14.34 -27.29
N ASN A 275 22.95 -14.31 -28.61
CA ASN A 275 23.89 -13.78 -29.60
C ASN A 275 23.72 -12.27 -29.82
N ASN A 276 22.68 -11.66 -29.25
CA ASN A 276 22.44 -10.23 -29.40
C ASN A 276 23.41 -9.43 -28.50
N LYS A 277 24.62 -9.19 -29.06
CA LYS A 277 25.73 -8.51 -28.37
C LYS A 277 25.41 -7.06 -27.96
N ASP A 278 24.46 -6.43 -28.60
CA ASP A 278 24.05 -5.05 -28.30
C ASP A 278 23.29 -4.98 -26.99
N ILE A 279 22.49 -6.01 -26.67
CA ILE A 279 21.78 -6.13 -25.39
C ILE A 279 22.76 -6.42 -24.24
N ILE A 280 23.78 -7.22 -24.48
CA ILE A 280 24.75 -7.63 -23.45
C ILE A 280 25.62 -6.44 -23.02
N LYS A 281 25.86 -5.46 -23.92
CA LYS A 281 26.66 -4.27 -23.61
C LYS A 281 25.87 -3.16 -22.94
N GLU A 282 24.58 -3.12 -23.14
CA GLU A 282 23.71 -2.05 -22.66
C GLU A 282 23.18 -2.34 -21.28
N GLU A 283 23.71 -2.36 -20.23
CA GLU A 283 22.99 -2.28 -18.95
C GLU A 283 23.07 -3.50 -18.03
N THR A 284 24.23 -3.82 -17.65
CA THR A 284 24.38 -4.40 -16.32
C THR A 284 24.11 -3.33 -15.26
N LYS A 285 23.09 -3.51 -14.42
CA LYS A 285 22.93 -2.65 -13.23
C LYS A 285 23.77 -3.21 -12.10
N LEU A 286 24.60 -2.35 -11.51
CA LEU A 286 25.36 -2.66 -10.30
C LEU A 286 24.46 -2.43 -9.08
N PHE A 287 24.53 -3.34 -8.14
CA PHE A 287 23.84 -3.21 -6.86
C PHE A 287 24.81 -3.50 -5.72
N LYS A 288 24.81 -2.64 -4.70
CA LYS A 288 25.62 -2.82 -3.49
C LYS A 288 24.77 -3.53 -2.44
N LEU A 289 25.19 -4.72 -2.07
CA LEU A 289 24.54 -5.53 -1.03
C LEU A 289 24.77 -4.93 0.38
N PRO A 290 24.00 -5.36 1.40
CA PRO A 290 24.20 -4.92 2.78
C PRO A 290 25.61 -5.19 3.34
N ASP A 291 26.27 -6.24 2.88
CA ASP A 291 27.64 -6.61 3.23
C ASP A 291 28.72 -5.85 2.43
N GLU A 292 28.36 -4.75 1.76
CA GLU A 292 29.21 -3.92 0.90
C GLU A 292 29.63 -4.59 -0.43
N THR A 293 29.31 -5.85 -0.67
CA THR A 293 29.61 -6.54 -1.94
C THR A 293 28.85 -5.91 -3.09
N ILE A 294 29.55 -5.66 -4.21
CA ILE A 294 28.92 -5.13 -5.43
C ILE A 294 28.62 -6.30 -6.35
N VAL A 295 27.37 -6.48 -6.69
CA VAL A 295 26.89 -7.48 -7.64
C VAL A 295 26.43 -6.86 -8.93
N THR A 296 26.63 -7.58 -10.03
CA THR A 296 26.20 -7.18 -11.36
C THR A 296 24.98 -7.97 -11.77
N ILE A 297 23.88 -7.28 -12.04
CA ILE A 297 22.60 -7.93 -12.36
C ILE A 297 22.38 -7.88 -13.88
N PRO A 298 22.32 -9.03 -14.57
CA PRO A 298 22.09 -9.10 -16.00
C PRO A 298 20.73 -8.54 -16.40
N ARG A 299 20.68 -7.86 -17.55
CA ARG A 299 19.42 -7.28 -18.10
C ARG A 299 18.34 -8.35 -18.29
N LYS A 300 18.71 -9.51 -18.83
CA LYS A 300 17.78 -10.64 -19.05
C LYS A 300 17.02 -10.99 -17.77
N SER A 301 17.72 -11.23 -16.66
CA SER A 301 17.08 -11.59 -15.36
C SER A 301 16.14 -10.50 -14.86
N ARG A 302 16.47 -9.23 -15.06
CA ARG A 302 15.67 -8.09 -14.61
C ARG A 302 14.38 -7.89 -15.40
N ILE A 303 14.44 -8.07 -16.73
CA ILE A 303 13.31 -7.85 -17.65
C ILE A 303 12.38 -9.06 -17.67
N LEU A 304 12.93 -10.28 -17.80
CA LEU A 304 12.09 -11.49 -17.86
C LEU A 304 11.27 -11.68 -16.58
N ALA A 305 11.81 -11.32 -15.43
CA ALA A 305 11.05 -11.41 -14.19
C ALA A 305 9.81 -10.51 -14.21
N SER A 306 9.91 -9.30 -14.74
CA SER A 306 8.79 -8.35 -14.80
C SER A 306 7.75 -8.71 -15.86
N GLU A 307 8.14 -9.42 -16.93
CA GLU A 307 7.24 -9.82 -18.03
C GLU A 307 6.15 -10.79 -17.55
N LEU A 308 6.37 -11.52 -16.45
CA LEU A 308 5.38 -12.39 -15.82
C LEU A 308 4.02 -11.71 -15.59
N LEU A 309 3.99 -10.41 -15.31
CA LEU A 309 2.72 -9.68 -15.10
C LEU A 309 1.95 -9.47 -16.41
N PHE A 310 2.66 -9.33 -17.52
CA PHE A 310 2.07 -9.04 -18.82
C PHE A 310 1.73 -10.32 -19.57
N ASP A 311 2.58 -11.33 -19.47
CA ASP A 311 2.38 -12.65 -20.04
C ASP A 311 2.81 -13.78 -19.09
N PRO A 312 1.91 -14.28 -18.24
CA PRO A 312 2.20 -15.38 -17.32
C PRO A 312 2.60 -16.69 -18.02
N THR A 313 2.25 -16.88 -19.30
CA THR A 313 2.53 -18.11 -20.05
C THR A 313 4.00 -18.29 -20.40
N VAL A 314 4.78 -17.21 -20.37
CA VAL A 314 6.24 -17.22 -20.62
C VAL A 314 6.99 -18.16 -19.67
N TRP A 315 6.47 -18.34 -18.44
CA TRP A 315 7.12 -19.15 -17.42
C TRP A 315 6.46 -20.51 -17.19
N ASP A 316 5.17 -20.60 -17.42
CA ASP A 316 4.42 -21.82 -17.19
C ASP A 316 3.20 -21.85 -18.12
N ASN A 317 3.32 -22.58 -19.21
CA ASN A 317 2.25 -22.75 -20.20
C ASN A 317 0.98 -23.40 -19.63
N THR A 318 1.04 -23.95 -18.41
CA THR A 318 -0.12 -24.55 -17.72
C THR A 318 -0.91 -23.53 -16.91
N LYS A 319 -0.35 -22.33 -16.66
CA LYS A 319 -1.05 -21.27 -15.96
C LYS A 319 -2.12 -20.65 -16.85
N SER A 320 -3.37 -20.84 -16.48
CA SER A 320 -4.54 -20.21 -17.12
C SER A 320 -4.76 -18.75 -16.67
N GLU A 321 -3.75 -18.12 -16.07
CA GLU A 321 -3.84 -16.76 -15.58
C GLU A 321 -3.78 -15.78 -16.75
N PHE A 322 -4.62 -14.75 -16.70
CA PHE A 322 -4.60 -13.69 -17.70
C PHE A 322 -3.52 -12.65 -17.36
N GLY A 323 -2.79 -12.20 -18.37
CA GLY A 323 -1.87 -11.07 -18.22
C GLY A 323 -2.61 -9.76 -17.88
N LEU A 324 -1.86 -8.81 -17.33
CA LEU A 324 -2.37 -7.54 -16.79
C LEU A 324 -3.31 -6.80 -17.75
N ILE A 325 -2.94 -6.73 -19.02
CA ILE A 325 -3.73 -5.99 -20.03
C ILE A 325 -5.10 -6.61 -20.22
N LYS A 326 -5.18 -7.94 -20.28
CA LYS A 326 -6.46 -8.65 -20.36
C LYS A 326 -7.31 -8.51 -19.08
N LEU A 327 -6.66 -8.38 -17.92
CA LEU A 327 -7.39 -8.11 -16.68
C LEU A 327 -8.04 -6.72 -16.71
N ILE A 328 -7.32 -5.70 -17.17
CA ILE A 328 -7.83 -4.31 -17.28
C ILE A 328 -8.96 -4.26 -18.31
N ALA A 329 -8.71 -4.71 -19.54
CA ALA A 329 -9.69 -4.70 -20.61
C ALA A 329 -10.96 -5.50 -20.24
N GLY A 330 -10.79 -6.69 -19.65
CA GLY A 330 -11.90 -7.51 -19.19
C GLY A 330 -12.72 -6.89 -18.03
N SER A 331 -12.11 -6.09 -17.16
CA SER A 331 -12.85 -5.33 -16.15
C SER A 331 -13.70 -4.23 -16.79
N ILE A 332 -13.15 -3.50 -17.76
CA ILE A 332 -13.87 -2.45 -18.48
C ILE A 332 -14.99 -3.08 -19.32
N LYS A 333 -14.73 -4.18 -20.04
CA LYS A 333 -15.72 -4.91 -20.81
C LYS A 333 -16.95 -5.29 -19.99
N LYS A 334 -16.76 -5.77 -18.77
CA LYS A 334 -17.88 -6.17 -17.88
C LYS A 334 -18.79 -5.01 -17.48
N THR A 335 -18.36 -3.76 -17.70
CA THR A 335 -19.16 -2.56 -17.41
C THR A 335 -19.89 -2.02 -18.63
N GLU A 336 -19.70 -2.55 -19.83
CA GLU A 336 -20.30 -2.06 -21.09
C GLU A 336 -21.84 -2.05 -21.08
N MET A 337 -22.47 -2.90 -20.26
CA MET A 337 -23.92 -2.93 -20.13
C MET A 337 -24.49 -1.69 -19.41
N ILE A 338 -23.64 -0.85 -18.80
CA ILE A 338 -24.11 0.30 -18.01
C ILE A 338 -24.34 1.51 -18.93
N ASP A 339 -23.31 2.06 -19.59
CA ASP A 339 -23.42 3.19 -20.55
C ASP A 339 -22.07 3.41 -21.26
N LYS A 340 -22.11 3.97 -22.49
CA LYS A 340 -20.91 4.36 -23.25
C LYS A 340 -20.10 5.48 -22.58
N ILE A 341 -20.79 6.49 -22.02
CA ILE A 341 -20.15 7.61 -21.30
C ILE A 341 -19.36 7.08 -20.09
N PHE A 342 -19.89 6.06 -19.43
CA PHE A 342 -19.24 5.42 -18.31
C PHE A 342 -17.96 4.69 -18.75
N LYS A 343 -17.98 3.97 -19.87
CA LYS A 343 -16.79 3.30 -20.44
C LYS A 343 -15.68 4.32 -20.71
N GLU A 344 -15.99 5.44 -21.37
CA GLU A 344 -15.06 6.52 -21.62
C GLU A 344 -14.42 7.03 -20.33
N SER A 345 -15.24 7.36 -19.34
CA SER A 345 -14.77 7.82 -18.03
C SER A 345 -13.85 6.82 -17.32
N LEU A 346 -14.06 5.51 -17.48
CA LEU A 346 -13.20 4.48 -16.94
C LEU A 346 -11.85 4.42 -17.66
N VAL A 347 -11.85 4.49 -19.00
CA VAL A 347 -10.64 4.43 -19.81
C VAL A 347 -9.75 5.65 -19.61
N GLU A 348 -10.34 6.82 -19.39
CA GLU A 348 -9.63 8.07 -19.09
C GLU A 348 -9.12 8.13 -17.63
N ASN A 349 -9.51 7.19 -16.76
CA ASN A 349 -9.12 7.18 -15.37
C ASN A 349 -8.62 5.80 -14.91
N ILE A 350 -7.56 5.29 -15.53
CA ILE A 350 -6.89 4.06 -15.13
C ILE A 350 -5.80 4.40 -14.11
N VAL A 351 -6.01 4.03 -12.85
CA VAL A 351 -5.12 4.37 -11.73
C VAL A 351 -4.27 3.16 -11.34
N LEU A 352 -2.96 3.30 -11.44
CA LEU A 352 -2.01 2.28 -10.99
C LEU A 352 -1.76 2.40 -9.48
N SER A 353 -1.72 1.26 -8.79
CA SER A 353 -1.47 1.17 -7.35
C SER A 353 -0.67 -0.08 -7.00
N GLY A 354 0.02 -0.02 -5.84
CA GLY A 354 0.81 -1.11 -5.29
C GLY A 354 2.29 -1.09 -5.68
N GLY A 355 3.12 -1.67 -4.81
CA GLY A 355 4.59 -1.60 -4.93
C GLY A 355 5.14 -2.21 -6.22
N THR A 356 4.50 -3.27 -6.75
CA THR A 356 4.94 -3.92 -7.98
C THR A 356 4.78 -3.04 -9.21
N SER A 357 3.80 -2.12 -9.22
CA SER A 357 3.63 -1.15 -10.31
C SER A 357 4.71 -0.06 -10.35
N MET A 358 5.57 0.03 -9.32
CA MET A 358 6.63 1.05 -9.23
C MET A 358 7.80 0.82 -10.19
N MET A 359 7.90 -0.35 -10.81
CA MET A 359 8.98 -0.66 -11.76
C MET A 359 9.06 0.38 -12.88
N GLU A 360 10.28 0.75 -13.25
CA GLU A 360 10.57 1.65 -14.35
C GLU A 360 9.98 1.12 -15.67
N GLY A 361 9.31 1.99 -16.46
CA GLY A 361 8.65 1.63 -17.72
C GLY A 361 7.26 0.96 -17.56
N PHE A 362 6.82 0.70 -16.34
CA PHE A 362 5.54 0.02 -16.10
C PHE A 362 4.32 0.82 -16.59
N PRO A 363 4.15 2.12 -16.27
CA PRO A 363 3.03 2.92 -16.77
C PRO A 363 3.01 3.03 -18.30
N GLU A 364 4.18 3.23 -18.88
CA GLU A 364 4.35 3.37 -20.34
C GLU A 364 3.97 2.07 -21.06
N ARG A 365 4.39 0.91 -20.54
CA ARG A 365 4.03 -0.40 -21.07
C ARG A 365 2.52 -0.64 -20.98
N VAL A 366 1.89 -0.30 -19.85
CA VAL A 366 0.44 -0.44 -19.69
C VAL A 366 -0.29 0.44 -20.69
N LYS A 367 0.11 1.72 -20.85
CA LYS A 367 -0.47 2.64 -21.82
C LYS A 367 -0.33 2.10 -23.23
N ASN A 368 0.89 1.70 -23.62
CA ASN A 368 1.20 1.24 -24.98
C ASN A 368 0.38 -0.01 -25.33
N ASN A 369 0.27 -0.98 -24.44
CA ASN A 369 -0.45 -2.22 -24.69
C ASN A 369 -1.97 -2.09 -24.64
N LEU A 370 -2.50 -1.07 -23.94
CA LEU A 370 -3.94 -0.76 -23.93
C LEU A 370 -4.35 0.08 -25.12
N ASN A 371 -3.43 0.90 -25.67
CA ASN A 371 -3.74 1.77 -26.79
C ASN A 371 -4.11 0.94 -28.03
N GLY A 372 -5.34 1.11 -28.51
CA GLY A 372 -5.86 0.32 -29.61
C GLY A 372 -6.08 -1.18 -29.31
N TYR A 373 -6.20 -1.54 -28.03
CA TYR A 373 -6.45 -2.94 -27.62
C TYR A 373 -7.77 -3.46 -28.18
N LYS A 374 -7.68 -4.59 -28.86
CA LYS A 374 -8.83 -5.33 -29.40
C LYS A 374 -8.64 -6.81 -29.15
N ASP A 375 -9.70 -7.48 -28.77
CA ASP A 375 -9.83 -8.94 -28.82
C ASP A 375 -11.08 -9.35 -29.60
N GLU A 376 -11.40 -10.65 -29.65
CA GLU A 376 -12.51 -11.18 -30.45
C GLU A 376 -13.87 -10.53 -30.12
N ASP A 377 -14.05 -10.10 -28.86
CA ASP A 377 -15.33 -9.63 -28.33
C ASP A 377 -15.30 -8.20 -27.76
N PHE A 378 -14.16 -7.51 -27.79
CA PHE A 378 -14.01 -6.21 -27.13
C PHE A 378 -13.03 -5.29 -27.88
N ASP A 379 -13.45 -4.04 -28.05
CA ASP A 379 -12.65 -2.94 -28.60
C ASP A 379 -12.54 -1.81 -27.57
N LEU A 380 -11.31 -1.47 -27.18
CA LEU A 380 -11.07 -0.32 -26.35
C LEU A 380 -11.06 0.94 -27.25
N GLU A 381 -12.24 1.50 -27.49
CA GLU A 381 -12.45 2.58 -28.48
C GLU A 381 -11.80 3.92 -28.11
N TYR A 382 -11.43 4.11 -26.84
CA TYR A 382 -10.90 5.36 -26.30
C TYR A 382 -9.41 5.28 -26.00
N GLU A 383 -8.72 6.42 -26.04
CA GLU A 383 -7.29 6.48 -25.64
C GLU A 383 -7.16 6.34 -24.13
N PRO A 384 -6.38 5.36 -23.61
CA PRO A 384 -6.22 5.16 -22.19
C PRO A 384 -5.36 6.25 -21.53
N ILE A 385 -5.86 6.81 -20.43
CA ILE A 385 -5.10 7.73 -19.59
C ILE A 385 -4.69 6.98 -18.32
N ILE A 386 -3.37 6.84 -18.16
CA ILE A 386 -2.77 6.12 -17.02
C ILE A 386 -2.34 7.12 -15.96
N ASP A 387 -2.97 7.04 -14.80
CA ASP A 387 -2.58 7.79 -13.60
C ASP A 387 -1.62 6.94 -12.76
N ALA A 388 -0.36 7.33 -12.73
CA ALA A 388 0.70 6.63 -12.02
C ALA A 388 1.40 7.56 -11.02
N GLN A 389 0.74 7.83 -9.89
CA GLN A 389 1.28 8.67 -8.83
C GLN A 389 2.64 8.18 -8.35
N ILE A 390 3.53 9.11 -7.99
CA ILE A 390 4.90 8.79 -7.55
C ILE A 390 4.92 7.96 -6.27
N ASN A 391 3.91 8.12 -5.42
CA ASN A 391 3.74 7.44 -4.14
C ASN A 391 2.66 6.35 -4.16
N ARG A 392 2.34 5.78 -5.34
CA ARG A 392 1.29 4.75 -5.50
C ARG A 392 1.53 3.45 -4.72
N ASN A 393 2.76 3.22 -4.25
CA ASN A 393 3.07 2.11 -3.34
C ASN A 393 2.49 2.28 -1.93
N ILE A 394 2.19 3.52 -1.53
CA ILE A 394 1.53 3.87 -0.26
C ILE A 394 0.14 4.48 -0.46
N GLY A 395 -0.40 4.47 -1.68
CA GLY A 395 -1.67 5.12 -2.03
C GLY A 395 -2.86 4.67 -1.19
N LYS A 396 -2.92 3.39 -0.77
CA LYS A 396 -3.96 2.91 0.15
C LYS A 396 -3.86 3.57 1.52
N TRP A 397 -2.66 3.69 2.05
CA TRP A 397 -2.42 4.35 3.33
C TRP A 397 -2.81 5.83 3.26
N ILE A 398 -2.42 6.54 2.19
CA ILE A 398 -2.82 7.94 1.96
C ILE A 398 -4.35 8.06 1.91
N GLY A 399 -5.02 7.18 1.17
CA GLY A 399 -6.49 7.19 1.10
C GLY A 399 -7.16 6.98 2.47
N MET A 400 -6.62 6.10 3.31
CA MET A 400 -7.09 5.92 4.69
C MET A 400 -6.83 7.16 5.56
N SER A 401 -5.64 7.76 5.45
CA SER A 401 -5.27 8.97 6.16
C SER A 401 -6.21 10.13 5.82
N MET A 402 -6.46 10.35 4.52
CA MET A 402 -7.38 11.39 4.06
C MET A 402 -8.82 11.18 4.56
N ILE A 403 -9.36 9.96 4.42
CA ILE A 403 -10.74 9.67 4.86
C ILE A 403 -10.85 9.73 6.38
N GLY A 404 -9.87 9.20 7.09
CA GLY A 404 -9.82 9.17 8.55
C GLY A 404 -9.75 10.57 9.19
N SER A 405 -9.27 11.58 8.46
CA SER A 405 -9.25 12.97 8.93
C SER A 405 -10.58 13.72 8.80
N MET A 406 -11.59 13.11 8.16
CA MET A 406 -12.91 13.73 7.99
C MET A 406 -13.71 13.57 9.29
N SER A 407 -14.29 14.64 9.82
CA SER A 407 -15.12 14.63 11.04
C SER A 407 -16.33 13.69 10.98
N SER A 408 -16.83 13.39 9.78
CA SER A 408 -17.91 12.42 9.57
C SER A 408 -17.47 10.96 9.76
N PHE A 409 -16.16 10.69 9.71
CA PHE A 409 -15.60 9.34 9.74
C PHE A 409 -15.73 8.68 11.11
N ASP A 410 -15.77 9.44 12.20
CA ASP A 410 -15.93 8.93 13.56
C ASP A 410 -17.13 8.00 13.76
N LYS A 411 -18.18 8.20 12.95
CA LYS A 411 -19.40 7.40 12.97
C LYS A 411 -19.25 6.00 12.39
N LEU A 412 -18.13 5.74 11.71
CA LEU A 412 -17.87 4.48 11.01
C LEU A 412 -17.10 3.48 11.87
N PHE A 413 -16.58 3.92 13.04
CA PHE A 413 -15.90 3.01 13.94
C PHE A 413 -16.88 2.08 14.65
N ILE A 414 -16.58 0.80 14.59
CA ILE A 414 -17.15 -0.20 15.48
C ILE A 414 -16.40 -0.06 16.79
N LYS A 415 -17.05 0.52 17.79
CA LYS A 415 -16.43 0.71 19.11
C LYS A 415 -16.36 -0.62 19.87
N LYS A 416 -15.36 -0.73 20.75
CA LYS A 416 -15.12 -1.94 21.56
C LYS A 416 -16.38 -2.38 22.34
N GLN A 417 -17.17 -1.42 22.83
CA GLN A 417 -18.41 -1.70 23.53
C GLN A 417 -19.45 -2.33 22.60
N ASP A 418 -19.65 -1.74 21.40
CA ASP A 418 -20.60 -2.27 20.40
C ASP A 418 -20.19 -3.67 19.95
N TYR A 419 -18.87 -3.89 19.77
CA TYR A 419 -18.34 -5.21 19.44
C TYR A 419 -18.63 -6.26 20.50
N GLN A 420 -18.49 -5.90 21.79
CA GLN A 420 -18.77 -6.81 22.90
C GLN A 420 -20.27 -7.16 23.04
N GLU A 421 -21.16 -6.20 22.72
CA GLU A 421 -22.61 -6.39 22.78
C GLU A 421 -23.16 -7.16 21.56
N LEU A 422 -22.64 -6.91 20.37
CA LEU A 422 -23.19 -7.40 19.10
C LEU A 422 -22.46 -8.65 18.56
N GLY A 423 -21.25 -8.93 19.05
CA GLY A 423 -20.45 -10.08 18.67
C GLY A 423 -19.76 -9.95 17.30
N GLU A 424 -18.96 -10.94 16.93
CA GLU A 424 -18.16 -10.98 15.70
C GLU A 424 -18.99 -10.90 14.41
N GLU A 425 -20.22 -11.38 14.42
CA GLU A 425 -21.06 -11.43 13.22
C GLU A 425 -21.48 -10.04 12.75
N ARG A 426 -21.70 -9.12 13.68
CA ARG A 426 -22.06 -7.72 13.35
C ARG A 426 -20.94 -6.99 12.61
N ILE A 427 -19.69 -7.29 12.92
CA ILE A 427 -18.55 -6.71 12.19
C ILE A 427 -18.61 -7.06 10.70
N ALA A 428 -18.92 -8.30 10.37
CA ALA A 428 -19.02 -8.74 8.97
C ALA A 428 -20.13 -8.03 8.20
N GLU A 429 -21.22 -7.64 8.87
CA GLU A 429 -22.31 -6.87 8.26
C GLU A 429 -21.95 -5.40 8.07
N VAL A 430 -21.39 -4.74 9.10
CA VAL A 430 -21.09 -3.30 9.07
C VAL A 430 -19.91 -2.98 8.15
N SER A 431 -18.89 -3.83 8.10
CA SER A 431 -17.74 -3.65 7.19
C SER A 431 -18.05 -3.81 5.71
N GLN A 432 -19.29 -4.18 5.35
CA GLN A 432 -19.73 -4.29 3.95
C GLN A 432 -20.20 -2.96 3.35
N ILE A 433 -20.26 -1.88 4.14
CA ILE A 433 -20.87 -0.61 3.74
C ILE A 433 -19.91 0.27 2.92
N PHE A 434 -18.59 -0.02 2.90
CA PHE A 434 -17.58 0.81 2.18
C PHE A 434 -16.60 -0.01 1.36
#